data_8ee95a84ed0b3cb69817cd825d34decb
#
_entry.id   8ee95a84ed0b3cb69817cd825d34decb
#
_cell.length_a   1.000
_cell.length_b   1.000
_cell.length_c   1.000
_cell.angle_alpha   90.00
_cell.angle_beta   90.00
_cell.angle_gamma   90.00
#
_symmetry.space_group_name_H-M   'P 1'
#
loop_
_entity.id
_entity.type
_entity.pdbx_description
1 polymer ?
#
loop_
_entity_poly.entity_id
_entity_poly.type
_entity_poly.pdbx_seq_one_letter_code
_entity_poly.pdbx_strand_id
1 'polypeptide(L)'
;MNTVPMVIDGQPVTTEVTLGVINPATGEVFARVPAGTAAHVDAAVAAAQAAFPAWRDTPDAERQRLLHALGDALQAHMPELMQLVTKESGKPLNGLEGIGAGMEVGGAIAWTHVTADLSLPVEVVQDNEVARVEVHRVPLGVVGSITPWNWPLLIAIWHVIPALRAGNTVVIKPSEFTPLATLRFVELANGILPKGVLNIVTGGGEVGAAMTAHPGIAKIVFTGSTETGRRIMQGAAGNLKRLTLELGGNDAGIVLPDVDVDAIAPKLFAACFHNSGQTCACLKRLYVHESIYDAVCNALAERAQQTVLGDGLDAAT
;
A
#
# COMPACT_ATOMS: atom_id res chain seq x y z
N MET A 1 -3.11 10.20 -25.52
CA MET A 1 -3.10 9.45 -24.24
C MET A 1 -3.32 10.47 -23.14
N ASN A 2 -4.35 10.32 -22.32
CA ASN A 2 -4.68 11.28 -21.28
C ASN A 2 -3.74 11.12 -20.06
N THR A 3 -3.37 12.27 -19.46
CA THR A 3 -2.63 12.30 -18.20
C THR A 3 -3.61 12.19 -17.02
N VAL A 4 -3.41 11.21 -16.14
CA VAL A 4 -4.19 11.07 -14.89
C VAL A 4 -3.61 12.03 -13.86
N PRO A 5 -4.38 13.01 -13.36
CA PRO A 5 -3.86 14.07 -12.50
C PRO A 5 -3.52 13.57 -11.08
N MET A 6 -2.61 14.28 -10.40
CA MET A 6 -2.50 14.24 -8.95
C MET A 6 -3.74 14.91 -8.32
N VAL A 7 -3.97 14.67 -7.03
CA VAL A 7 -5.01 15.36 -6.25
C VAL A 7 -4.37 16.06 -5.06
N ILE A 8 -4.44 17.38 -5.03
CA ILE A 8 -3.95 18.23 -3.93
C ILE A 8 -5.10 19.16 -3.52
N ASP A 9 -5.42 19.19 -2.25
CA ASP A 9 -6.55 19.95 -1.68
C ASP A 9 -7.90 19.67 -2.38
N GLY A 10 -8.12 18.42 -2.76
CA GLY A 10 -9.31 17.99 -3.49
C GLY A 10 -9.38 18.52 -4.93
N GLN A 11 -8.29 19.07 -5.48
CA GLN A 11 -8.23 19.58 -6.84
C GLN A 11 -7.29 18.74 -7.72
N PRO A 12 -7.66 18.47 -8.98
CA PRO A 12 -6.77 17.82 -9.92
C PRO A 12 -5.59 18.72 -10.28
N VAL A 13 -4.38 18.17 -10.24
CA VAL A 13 -3.12 18.89 -10.56
C VAL A 13 -2.38 18.14 -11.65
N THR A 14 -1.97 18.84 -12.69
CA THR A 14 -1.16 18.33 -13.81
C THR A 14 0.14 19.10 -13.94
N THR A 15 1.09 18.55 -14.70
CA THR A 15 2.38 19.17 -15.01
C THR A 15 2.69 19.06 -16.50
N GLU A 16 3.56 19.93 -17.02
CA GLU A 16 4.02 19.83 -18.41
C GLU A 16 4.85 18.56 -18.63
N VAL A 17 5.71 18.21 -17.68
CA VAL A 17 6.50 16.98 -17.71
C VAL A 17 5.67 15.85 -17.09
N THR A 18 5.61 14.72 -17.79
CA THR A 18 4.84 13.54 -17.36
C THR A 18 5.71 12.28 -17.36
N LEU A 19 5.36 11.33 -16.51
CA LEU A 19 5.93 9.98 -16.47
C LEU A 19 4.98 9.02 -17.20
N GLY A 20 5.57 8.11 -18.01
CA GLY A 20 4.80 7.05 -18.66
C GLY A 20 4.61 5.86 -17.71
N VAL A 21 3.38 5.36 -17.64
CA VAL A 21 3.06 4.11 -16.94
C VAL A 21 3.05 2.99 -17.98
N ILE A 22 3.93 2.01 -17.77
CA ILE A 22 4.14 0.91 -18.71
C ILE A 22 3.29 -0.29 -18.28
N ASN A 23 2.56 -0.89 -19.23
CA ASN A 23 1.99 -2.22 -19.04
C ASN A 23 3.10 -3.27 -19.21
N PRO A 24 3.50 -4.01 -18.19
CA PRO A 24 4.58 -4.98 -18.28
C PRO A 24 4.27 -6.18 -19.20
N ALA A 25 3.00 -6.47 -19.47
CA ALA A 25 2.61 -7.54 -20.39
C ALA A 25 2.88 -7.19 -21.86
N THR A 26 2.83 -5.89 -22.22
CA THR A 26 3.05 -5.42 -23.60
C THR A 26 4.34 -4.63 -23.79
N GLY A 27 4.93 -4.12 -22.70
CA GLY A 27 6.06 -3.18 -22.74
C GLY A 27 5.68 -1.76 -23.18
N GLU A 28 4.41 -1.47 -23.40
CA GLU A 28 3.95 -0.20 -23.92
C GLU A 28 3.48 0.76 -22.81
N VAL A 29 3.68 2.06 -23.04
CA VAL A 29 3.10 3.11 -22.21
C VAL A 29 1.58 3.16 -22.47
N PHE A 30 0.76 2.87 -21.47
CA PHE A 30 -0.71 2.89 -21.62
C PHE A 30 -1.39 4.06 -20.89
N ALA A 31 -0.69 4.75 -19.99
CA ALA A 31 -1.15 5.95 -19.31
C ALA A 31 0.02 6.89 -19.01
N ARG A 32 -0.31 8.13 -18.62
CA ARG A 32 0.68 9.09 -18.12
C ARG A 32 0.23 9.70 -16.81
N VAL A 33 1.19 10.07 -15.96
CA VAL A 33 0.95 10.78 -14.70
C VAL A 33 1.89 11.99 -14.61
N PRO A 34 1.56 13.03 -13.84
CA PRO A 34 2.43 14.19 -13.65
C PRO A 34 3.77 13.80 -13.05
N ALA A 35 4.86 14.43 -13.50
CA ALA A 35 6.14 14.40 -12.81
C ALA A 35 6.11 15.46 -11.69
N GLY A 36 5.74 15.04 -10.49
CA GLY A 36 5.71 15.92 -9.30
C GLY A 36 7.09 16.41 -8.91
N THR A 37 7.12 17.50 -8.16
CA THR A 37 8.34 18.15 -7.66
C THR A 37 8.23 18.45 -6.16
N ALA A 38 9.29 18.94 -5.54
CA ALA A 38 9.26 19.41 -4.15
C ALA A 38 8.17 20.47 -3.91
N ALA A 39 7.91 21.37 -4.86
CA ALA A 39 6.85 22.35 -4.74
C ALA A 39 5.45 21.73 -4.65
N HIS A 40 5.21 20.61 -5.33
CA HIS A 40 3.95 19.87 -5.18
C HIS A 40 3.86 19.18 -3.81
N VAL A 41 4.98 18.71 -3.27
CA VAL A 41 5.04 18.19 -1.89
C VAL A 41 4.70 19.30 -0.89
N ASP A 42 5.31 20.48 -1.04
CA ASP A 42 5.03 21.64 -0.18
C ASP A 42 3.54 22.01 -0.22
N ALA A 43 2.94 22.07 -1.40
CA ALA A 43 1.51 22.36 -1.57
C ALA A 43 0.61 21.28 -0.92
N ALA A 44 0.93 20.01 -1.11
CA ALA A 44 0.17 18.89 -0.53
C ALA A 44 0.29 18.87 1.01
N VAL A 45 1.47 19.14 1.56
CA VAL A 45 1.67 19.24 3.01
C VAL A 45 0.94 20.44 3.58
N ALA A 46 0.99 21.60 2.92
CA ALA A 46 0.24 22.78 3.35
C ALA A 46 -1.27 22.53 3.40
N ALA A 47 -1.83 21.86 2.36
CA ALA A 47 -3.23 21.46 2.35
C ALA A 47 -3.56 20.48 3.49
N ALA A 48 -2.70 19.48 3.72
CA ALA A 48 -2.87 18.52 4.80
C ALA A 48 -2.80 19.17 6.19
N GLN A 49 -1.88 20.14 6.39
CA GLN A 49 -1.78 20.90 7.63
C GLN A 49 -3.01 21.78 7.87
N ALA A 50 -3.53 22.41 6.83
CA ALA A 50 -4.73 23.25 6.93
C ALA A 50 -5.98 22.41 7.29
N ALA A 51 -6.10 21.19 6.75
CA ALA A 51 -7.21 20.29 7.04
C ALA A 51 -7.10 19.58 8.41
N PHE A 52 -5.88 19.45 8.95
CA PHE A 52 -5.61 18.63 10.14
C PHE A 52 -6.43 19.02 11.37
N PRO A 53 -6.56 20.29 11.80
CA PRO A 53 -7.31 20.63 13.01
C PRO A 53 -8.77 20.14 12.94
N ALA A 54 -9.46 20.42 11.83
CA ALA A 54 -10.85 20.01 11.65
C ALA A 54 -10.99 18.47 11.59
N TRP A 55 -10.07 17.78 10.90
CA TRP A 55 -10.09 16.32 10.81
C TRP A 55 -9.78 15.64 12.15
N ARG A 56 -8.80 16.16 12.89
CA ARG A 56 -8.47 15.69 14.24
C ARG A 56 -9.68 15.78 15.16
N ASP A 57 -10.42 16.88 15.10
CA ASP A 57 -11.53 17.18 15.99
C ASP A 57 -12.86 16.56 15.48
N THR A 58 -12.87 15.92 14.30
CA THR A 58 -14.01 15.16 13.78
C THR A 58 -14.37 14.03 14.77
N PRO A 59 -15.64 13.88 15.16
CA PRO A 59 -16.09 12.81 16.06
C PRO A 59 -15.66 11.43 15.55
N ASP A 60 -15.29 10.54 16.47
CA ASP A 60 -14.80 9.19 16.13
C ASP A 60 -15.78 8.40 15.25
N ALA A 61 -17.08 8.44 15.60
CA ALA A 61 -18.14 7.78 14.83
C ALA A 61 -18.27 8.36 13.39
N GLU A 62 -18.00 9.64 13.20
CA GLU A 62 -18.05 10.26 11.87
C GLU A 62 -16.85 9.85 11.02
N ARG A 63 -15.63 9.80 11.58
CA ARG A 63 -14.48 9.23 10.88
C ARG A 63 -14.72 7.78 10.48
N GLN A 64 -15.27 6.97 11.39
CA GLN A 64 -15.67 5.60 11.11
C GLN A 64 -16.64 5.52 9.93
N ARG A 65 -17.73 6.30 9.98
CA ARG A 65 -18.74 6.35 8.90
C ARG A 65 -18.14 6.72 7.55
N LEU A 66 -17.26 7.72 7.51
CA LEU A 66 -16.58 8.18 6.26
C LEU A 66 -15.66 7.09 5.70
N LEU A 67 -14.93 6.36 6.55
CA LEU A 67 -14.06 5.27 6.11
C LEU A 67 -14.85 4.06 5.62
N HIS A 68 -16.01 3.74 6.22
CA HIS A 68 -16.92 2.73 5.68
C HIS A 68 -17.46 3.14 4.30
N ALA A 69 -17.89 4.40 4.14
CA ALA A 69 -18.33 4.91 2.85
C ALA A 69 -17.22 4.82 1.78
N LEU A 70 -15.96 5.00 2.18
CA LEU A 70 -14.81 4.80 1.30
C LEU A 70 -14.62 3.33 0.93
N GLY A 71 -14.78 2.40 1.88
CA GLY A 71 -14.77 0.95 1.62
C GLY A 71 -15.86 0.55 0.62
N ASP A 72 -17.07 1.08 0.78
CA ASP A 72 -18.20 0.86 -0.14
C ASP A 72 -17.92 1.41 -1.54
N ALA A 73 -17.29 2.59 -1.63
CA ALA A 73 -16.88 3.16 -2.92
C ALA A 73 -15.80 2.31 -3.61
N LEU A 74 -14.83 1.79 -2.87
CA LEU A 74 -13.83 0.86 -3.41
C LEU A 74 -14.50 -0.43 -3.91
N GLN A 75 -15.47 -0.97 -3.16
CA GLN A 75 -16.24 -2.15 -3.56
C GLN A 75 -17.03 -1.90 -4.85
N ALA A 76 -17.67 -0.75 -4.98
CA ALA A 76 -18.42 -0.38 -6.20
C ALA A 76 -17.51 -0.26 -7.43
N HIS A 77 -16.23 0.08 -7.25
CA HIS A 77 -15.24 0.22 -8.32
C HIS A 77 -14.25 -0.96 -8.41
N MET A 78 -14.52 -2.07 -7.71
CA MET A 78 -13.63 -3.22 -7.65
C MET A 78 -13.18 -3.73 -9.04
N PRO A 79 -14.06 -3.92 -10.02
CA PRO A 79 -13.64 -4.40 -11.35
C PRO A 79 -12.67 -3.44 -12.07
N GLU A 80 -12.89 -2.12 -11.95
CA GLU A 80 -12.01 -1.08 -12.49
C GLU A 80 -10.63 -1.14 -11.83
N LEU A 81 -10.60 -1.19 -10.50
CA LEU A 81 -9.38 -1.24 -9.71
C LEU A 81 -8.56 -2.49 -9.99
N MET A 82 -9.20 -3.65 -10.13
CA MET A 82 -8.52 -4.90 -10.53
C MET A 82 -7.83 -4.77 -11.88
N GLN A 83 -8.50 -4.18 -12.88
CA GLN A 83 -7.91 -3.94 -14.19
C GLN A 83 -6.73 -2.96 -14.13
N LEU A 84 -6.82 -1.90 -13.34
CA LEU A 84 -5.72 -0.95 -13.15
C LEU A 84 -4.51 -1.63 -12.51
N VAL A 85 -4.71 -2.37 -11.41
CA VAL A 85 -3.66 -3.13 -10.73
C VAL A 85 -3.00 -4.10 -11.71
N THR A 86 -3.78 -4.88 -12.47
CA THR A 86 -3.24 -5.83 -13.44
C THR A 86 -2.42 -5.12 -14.53
N LYS A 87 -2.95 -4.04 -15.12
CA LYS A 87 -2.26 -3.32 -16.20
C LYS A 87 -0.97 -2.66 -15.79
N GLU A 88 -0.89 -2.10 -14.57
CA GLU A 88 0.30 -1.38 -14.12
C GLU A 88 1.35 -2.29 -13.46
N SER A 89 0.94 -3.40 -12.82
CA SER A 89 1.86 -4.30 -12.12
C SER A 89 2.15 -5.62 -12.83
N GLY A 90 1.33 -5.99 -13.83
CA GLY A 90 1.40 -7.30 -14.51
C GLY A 90 0.81 -8.44 -13.69
N LYS A 91 0.28 -8.19 -12.50
CA LYS A 91 -0.34 -9.18 -11.64
C LYS A 91 -1.60 -9.74 -12.29
N PRO A 92 -1.77 -11.09 -12.41
CA PRO A 92 -2.99 -11.64 -13.01
C PRO A 92 -4.23 -11.33 -12.18
N LEU A 93 -5.40 -11.30 -12.84
CA LEU A 93 -6.68 -11.04 -12.17
C LEU A 93 -6.93 -12.04 -11.04
N ASN A 94 -6.71 -13.33 -11.27
CA ASN A 94 -6.94 -14.39 -10.29
C ASN A 94 -5.65 -14.83 -9.59
N GLY A 95 -4.58 -15.04 -10.34
CA GLY A 95 -3.28 -15.51 -9.82
C GLY A 95 -3.28 -16.91 -9.23
N LEU A 96 -2.10 -17.35 -8.77
CA LEU A 96 -1.90 -18.65 -8.12
C LEU A 96 -2.73 -18.75 -6.83
N GLU A 97 -3.52 -19.82 -6.70
CA GLU A 97 -4.40 -20.08 -5.55
C GLU A 97 -5.27 -18.86 -5.18
N GLY A 98 -5.68 -18.07 -6.18
CA GLY A 98 -6.50 -16.88 -6.00
C GLY A 98 -5.73 -15.63 -5.53
N ILE A 99 -4.40 -15.68 -5.49
CA ILE A 99 -3.57 -14.55 -5.05
C ILE A 99 -3.20 -13.68 -6.26
N GLY A 100 -4.15 -12.90 -6.72
CA GLY A 100 -4.05 -11.98 -7.85
C GLY A 100 -4.59 -10.57 -7.52
N ALA A 101 -4.91 -9.80 -8.56
CA ALA A 101 -5.48 -8.47 -8.41
C ALA A 101 -6.83 -8.47 -7.67
N GLY A 102 -7.62 -9.55 -7.84
CA GLY A 102 -8.87 -9.74 -7.10
C GLY A 102 -8.66 -9.82 -5.59
N MET A 103 -7.65 -10.56 -5.13
CA MET A 103 -7.29 -10.64 -3.72
C MET A 103 -6.72 -9.31 -3.21
N GLU A 104 -5.89 -8.62 -4.01
CA GLU A 104 -5.33 -7.32 -3.61
C GLU A 104 -6.43 -6.30 -3.37
N VAL A 105 -7.33 -6.13 -4.33
CA VAL A 105 -8.43 -5.15 -4.22
C VAL A 105 -9.44 -5.56 -3.15
N GLY A 106 -9.81 -6.84 -3.09
CA GLY A 106 -10.68 -7.37 -2.04
C GLY A 106 -10.08 -7.21 -0.64
N GLY A 107 -8.78 -7.46 -0.50
CA GLY A 107 -8.02 -7.23 0.74
C GLY A 107 -7.97 -5.76 1.13
N ALA A 108 -7.80 -4.85 0.16
CA ALA A 108 -7.85 -3.41 0.39
C ALA A 108 -9.22 -2.95 0.92
N ILE A 109 -10.31 -3.45 0.33
CA ILE A 109 -11.69 -3.19 0.78
C ILE A 109 -11.91 -3.71 2.20
N ALA A 110 -11.60 -4.99 2.44
CA ALA A 110 -11.78 -5.62 3.74
C ALA A 110 -10.96 -4.89 4.83
N TRP A 111 -9.71 -4.52 4.52
CA TRP A 111 -8.86 -3.77 5.45
C TRP A 111 -9.42 -2.38 5.78
N THR A 112 -10.03 -1.73 4.80
CA THR A 112 -10.66 -0.43 5.01
C THR A 112 -11.80 -0.54 6.02
N HIS A 113 -12.71 -1.51 5.86
CA HIS A 113 -13.81 -1.73 6.77
C HIS A 113 -13.36 -2.17 8.18
N VAL A 114 -12.47 -3.18 8.25
CA VAL A 114 -11.95 -3.67 9.53
C VAL A 114 -11.21 -2.56 10.30
N THR A 115 -10.42 -1.75 9.60
CA THR A 115 -9.70 -0.64 10.25
C THR A 115 -10.66 0.47 10.69
N ALA A 116 -11.73 0.73 9.93
CA ALA A 116 -12.76 1.69 10.34
C ALA A 116 -13.43 1.31 11.67
N ASP A 117 -13.56 0.01 11.97
CA ASP A 117 -14.15 -0.50 13.20
C ASP A 117 -13.19 -0.48 14.41
N LEU A 118 -11.90 -0.28 14.19
CA LEU A 118 -10.94 -0.18 15.29
C LEU A 118 -11.16 1.09 16.10
N SER A 119 -10.92 1.02 17.40
CA SER A 119 -10.99 2.16 18.32
C SER A 119 -9.69 2.34 19.08
N LEU A 120 -9.46 3.55 19.56
CA LEU A 120 -8.32 3.91 20.42
C LEU A 120 -8.87 4.41 21.78
N PRO A 121 -9.34 3.50 22.66
CA PRO A 121 -9.90 3.89 23.94
C PRO A 121 -8.85 4.54 24.85
N VAL A 122 -9.31 5.39 25.75
CA VAL A 122 -8.49 5.87 26.86
C VAL A 122 -8.19 4.68 27.77
N GLU A 123 -6.91 4.45 28.03
CA GLU A 123 -6.44 3.39 28.92
C GLU A 123 -6.22 3.97 30.32
N VAL A 124 -6.98 3.48 31.29
CA VAL A 124 -6.80 3.86 32.70
C VAL A 124 -5.75 2.94 33.31
N VAL A 125 -4.56 3.49 33.55
CA VAL A 125 -3.42 2.74 34.11
C VAL A 125 -3.47 2.64 35.62
N GLN A 126 -4.01 3.68 36.27
CA GLN A 126 -4.19 3.74 37.71
C GLN A 126 -5.47 4.53 38.03
N ASP A 127 -6.25 4.04 38.99
CA ASP A 127 -7.42 4.73 39.55
C ASP A 127 -7.56 4.36 41.02
N ASN A 128 -7.04 5.20 41.90
CA ASN A 128 -7.11 5.02 43.36
C ASN A 128 -7.20 6.37 44.09
N GLU A 129 -7.21 6.36 45.43
CA GLU A 129 -7.32 7.55 46.27
C GLU A 129 -6.16 8.56 46.07
N VAL A 130 -5.02 8.12 45.52
CA VAL A 130 -3.83 8.95 45.35
C VAL A 130 -3.83 9.64 43.97
N ALA A 131 -4.20 8.91 42.88
CA ALA A 131 -4.15 9.43 41.54
C ALA A 131 -5.04 8.65 40.57
N ARG A 132 -5.52 9.35 39.53
CA ARG A 132 -6.03 8.77 38.29
C ARG A 132 -5.03 9.05 37.17
N VAL A 133 -4.49 7.99 36.54
CA VAL A 133 -3.52 8.07 35.46
C VAL A 133 -4.12 7.44 34.21
N GLU A 134 -4.14 8.21 33.14
CA GLU A 134 -4.73 7.80 31.86
C GLU A 134 -3.71 7.93 30.72
N VAL A 135 -3.76 7.00 29.76
CA VAL A 135 -3.03 7.08 28.50
C VAL A 135 -3.99 7.46 27.39
N HIS A 136 -3.79 8.65 26.83
CA HIS A 136 -4.53 9.16 25.67
C HIS A 136 -3.66 9.04 24.41
N ARG A 137 -4.22 8.46 23.36
CA ARG A 137 -3.59 8.39 22.05
C ARG A 137 -4.11 9.51 21.17
N VAL A 138 -3.20 10.39 20.72
CA VAL A 138 -3.55 11.58 19.94
C VAL A 138 -2.92 11.52 18.53
N PRO A 139 -3.57 12.12 17.50
CA PRO A 139 -3.00 12.22 16.17
C PRO A 139 -1.67 12.99 16.16
N LEU A 140 -0.79 12.59 15.26
CA LEU A 140 0.55 13.17 15.11
C LEU A 140 0.56 14.44 14.27
N GLY A 141 -0.38 14.58 13.34
CA GLY A 141 -0.39 15.64 12.34
C GLY A 141 -0.44 15.09 10.91
N VAL A 142 0.44 15.58 10.04
CA VAL A 142 0.57 15.08 8.66
C VAL A 142 1.43 13.82 8.62
N VAL A 143 0.91 12.77 8.02
CA VAL A 143 1.61 11.51 7.76
C VAL A 143 2.00 11.45 6.28
N GLY A 144 3.28 11.28 5.97
CA GLY A 144 3.79 10.98 4.65
C GLY A 144 3.77 9.47 4.42
N SER A 145 3.12 9.01 3.34
CA SER A 145 3.08 7.61 2.92
C SER A 145 3.86 7.44 1.61
N ILE A 146 4.85 6.55 1.58
CA ILE A 146 5.64 6.23 0.39
C ILE A 146 5.48 4.73 0.14
N THR A 147 4.83 4.37 -0.98
CA THR A 147 4.42 2.99 -1.26
C THR A 147 5.19 2.34 -2.40
N PRO A 148 5.32 1.00 -2.39
CA PRO A 148 6.04 0.23 -3.39
C PRO A 148 5.17 -0.05 -4.63
N TRP A 149 5.76 -0.74 -5.60
CA TRP A 149 5.14 -1.09 -6.87
C TRP A 149 4.45 -2.47 -6.89
N ASN A 150 4.78 -3.36 -5.96
CA ASN A 150 4.37 -4.77 -6.04
C ASN A 150 2.96 -5.07 -5.52
N TRP A 151 2.46 -4.30 -4.56
CA TRP A 151 1.10 -4.33 -4.03
C TRP A 151 0.58 -2.89 -3.90
N PRO A 152 0.38 -2.20 -5.04
CA PRO A 152 0.24 -0.74 -5.06
C PRO A 152 -0.97 -0.23 -4.30
N LEU A 153 -2.13 -0.87 -4.45
CA LEU A 153 -3.35 -0.45 -3.79
C LEU A 153 -3.41 -0.94 -2.34
N LEU A 154 -3.11 -2.22 -2.11
CA LEU A 154 -3.25 -2.81 -0.78
C LEU A 154 -2.33 -2.14 0.24
N ILE A 155 -1.07 -1.90 -0.13
CA ILE A 155 -0.12 -1.24 0.77
C ILE A 155 -0.47 0.25 0.95
N ALA A 156 -0.97 0.93 -0.08
CA ALA A 156 -1.49 2.29 0.07
C ALA A 156 -2.61 2.34 1.14
N ILE A 157 -3.54 1.41 1.08
CA ILE A 157 -4.63 1.28 2.06
C ILE A 157 -4.07 0.98 3.47
N TRP A 158 -3.10 0.07 3.60
CA TRP A 158 -2.47 -0.24 4.89
C TRP A 158 -1.80 0.97 5.55
N HIS A 159 -1.26 1.90 4.75
CA HIS A 159 -0.67 3.13 5.27
C HIS A 159 -1.72 4.21 5.58
N VAL A 160 -2.64 4.43 4.63
CA VAL A 160 -3.54 5.58 4.64
C VAL A 160 -4.68 5.40 5.64
N ILE A 161 -5.37 4.26 5.61
CA ILE A 161 -6.60 4.09 6.39
C ILE A 161 -6.34 4.14 7.90
N PRO A 162 -5.34 3.45 8.48
CA PRO A 162 -5.03 3.60 9.91
C PRO A 162 -4.64 5.03 10.31
N ALA A 163 -3.91 5.75 9.43
CA ALA A 163 -3.55 7.13 9.69
C ALA A 163 -4.78 8.04 9.77
N LEU A 164 -5.69 7.91 8.79
CA LEU A 164 -6.96 8.65 8.76
C LEU A 164 -7.86 8.28 9.94
N ARG A 165 -7.97 6.98 10.26
CA ARG A 165 -8.78 6.48 11.37
C ARG A 165 -8.34 7.07 12.70
N ALA A 166 -7.02 7.20 12.90
CA ALA A 166 -6.42 7.83 14.07
C ALA A 166 -6.49 9.37 14.06
N GLY A 167 -7.13 10.01 13.06
CA GLY A 167 -7.32 11.46 12.99
C GLY A 167 -6.13 12.23 12.38
N ASN A 168 -5.18 11.56 11.71
CA ASN A 168 -4.10 12.21 10.98
C ASN A 168 -4.56 12.56 9.55
N THR A 169 -3.93 13.58 8.94
CA THR A 169 -4.03 13.82 7.50
C THR A 169 -2.87 13.18 6.77
N VAL A 170 -3.02 12.91 5.46
CA VAL A 170 -2.05 12.11 4.71
C VAL A 170 -1.64 12.77 3.41
N VAL A 171 -0.33 12.71 3.11
CA VAL A 171 0.24 12.93 1.78
C VAL A 171 0.85 11.62 1.32
N ILE A 172 0.34 11.04 0.22
CA ILE A 172 0.84 9.78 -0.32
C ILE A 172 1.62 9.98 -1.61
N LYS A 173 2.76 9.27 -1.75
CA LYS A 173 3.52 9.11 -2.98
C LYS A 173 3.54 7.63 -3.38
N PRO A 174 2.79 7.23 -4.41
CA PRO A 174 2.89 5.88 -4.97
C PRO A 174 4.23 5.68 -5.69
N SER A 175 4.56 4.42 -5.98
CA SER A 175 5.65 4.14 -6.91
C SER A 175 5.34 4.74 -8.29
N GLU A 176 6.36 5.25 -8.96
CA GLU A 176 6.29 5.77 -10.33
C GLU A 176 5.90 4.69 -11.35
N PHE A 177 6.14 3.40 -11.03
CA PHE A 177 5.81 2.28 -11.91
C PHE A 177 4.32 1.90 -11.86
N THR A 178 3.67 2.05 -10.68
CA THR A 178 2.30 1.60 -10.44
C THR A 178 1.48 2.66 -9.68
N PRO A 179 1.25 3.83 -10.24
CA PRO A 179 0.57 4.92 -9.54
C PRO A 179 -0.95 4.94 -9.73
N LEU A 180 -1.50 4.24 -10.75
CA LEU A 180 -2.86 4.50 -11.23
C LEU A 180 -3.94 4.00 -10.29
N ALA A 181 -3.82 2.80 -9.75
CA ALA A 181 -4.78 2.28 -8.78
C ALA A 181 -4.81 3.14 -7.51
N THR A 182 -3.65 3.64 -7.06
CA THR A 182 -3.56 4.56 -5.93
C THR A 182 -4.14 5.95 -6.25
N LEU A 183 -3.92 6.47 -7.45
CA LEU A 183 -4.55 7.73 -7.92
C LEU A 183 -6.07 7.60 -7.90
N ARG A 184 -6.59 6.49 -8.43
CA ARG A 184 -8.04 6.24 -8.44
C ARG A 184 -8.61 6.11 -7.02
N PHE A 185 -7.91 5.43 -6.13
CA PHE A 185 -8.29 5.37 -4.71
C PHE A 185 -8.39 6.77 -4.09
N VAL A 186 -7.38 7.63 -4.31
CA VAL A 186 -7.37 8.98 -3.73
C VAL A 186 -8.46 9.86 -4.36
N GLU A 187 -8.75 9.71 -5.64
CA GLU A 187 -9.87 10.39 -6.30
C GLU A 187 -11.21 10.01 -5.66
N LEU A 188 -11.48 8.72 -5.47
CA LEU A 188 -12.68 8.24 -4.79
C LEU A 188 -12.77 8.77 -3.35
N ALA A 189 -11.64 8.74 -2.62
CA ALA A 189 -11.56 9.24 -1.26
C ALA A 189 -11.88 10.76 -1.18
N ASN A 190 -11.41 11.56 -2.13
CA ASN A 190 -11.70 13.00 -2.17
C ASN A 190 -13.16 13.34 -2.53
N GLY A 191 -13.92 12.39 -3.05
CA GLY A 191 -15.38 12.50 -3.19
C GLY A 191 -16.15 12.29 -1.87
N ILE A 192 -15.48 11.79 -0.82
CA ILE A 192 -16.09 11.38 0.47
C ILE A 192 -15.50 12.15 1.65
N LEU A 193 -14.17 12.26 1.69
CA LEU A 193 -13.43 12.93 2.76
C LEU A 193 -13.37 14.44 2.56
N PRO A 194 -13.24 15.24 3.62
CA PRO A 194 -12.98 16.66 3.49
C PRO A 194 -11.71 16.95 2.68
N LYS A 195 -11.71 18.05 1.93
CA LYS A 195 -10.55 18.50 1.14
C LYS A 195 -9.30 18.61 2.01
N GLY A 196 -8.16 18.29 1.45
CA GLY A 196 -6.86 18.35 2.12
C GLY A 196 -6.58 17.20 3.09
N VAL A 197 -7.58 16.39 3.49
CA VAL A 197 -7.38 15.25 4.42
C VAL A 197 -6.50 14.18 3.79
N LEU A 198 -6.67 13.89 2.49
CA LEU A 198 -5.84 12.96 1.73
C LEU A 198 -5.38 13.61 0.43
N ASN A 199 -4.07 13.69 0.24
CA ASN A 199 -3.42 14.26 -0.93
C ASN A 199 -2.49 13.23 -1.57
N ILE A 200 -2.30 13.31 -2.90
CA ILE A 200 -1.38 12.43 -3.63
C ILE A 200 -0.44 13.23 -4.52
N VAL A 201 0.85 12.91 -4.45
CA VAL A 201 1.89 13.48 -5.32
C VAL A 201 2.60 12.34 -6.03
N THR A 202 2.55 12.30 -7.36
CA THR A 202 3.28 11.36 -8.20
C THR A 202 4.70 11.84 -8.45
N GLY A 203 5.64 10.95 -8.74
CA GLY A 203 7.03 11.29 -9.03
C GLY A 203 8.01 10.21 -8.56
N GLY A 204 9.28 10.40 -8.87
CA GLY A 204 10.35 9.47 -8.56
C GLY A 204 10.93 9.63 -7.13
N GLY A 205 12.19 9.21 -7.00
CA GLY A 205 12.89 9.23 -5.71
C GLY A 205 13.09 10.64 -5.13
N GLU A 206 13.18 11.67 -5.97
CA GLU A 206 13.32 13.07 -5.57
C GLU A 206 12.10 13.59 -4.79
N VAL A 207 10.88 13.18 -5.19
CA VAL A 207 9.64 13.51 -4.47
C VAL A 207 9.61 12.81 -3.11
N GLY A 208 10.01 11.53 -3.06
CA GLY A 208 10.14 10.78 -1.81
C GLY A 208 11.15 11.42 -0.83
N ALA A 209 12.28 11.88 -1.35
CA ALA A 209 13.30 12.59 -0.57
C ALA A 209 12.77 13.94 -0.03
N ALA A 210 12.05 14.71 -0.86
CA ALA A 210 11.40 15.94 -0.45
C ALA A 210 10.39 15.70 0.69
N MET A 211 9.53 14.68 0.58
CA MET A 211 8.61 14.29 1.65
C MET A 211 9.36 13.91 2.94
N THR A 212 10.43 13.15 2.81
CA THR A 212 11.21 12.67 3.96
C THR A 212 11.87 13.84 4.71
N ALA A 213 12.38 14.83 3.99
CA ALA A 213 13.03 16.01 4.58
C ALA A 213 12.02 17.09 5.05
N HIS A 214 10.77 17.06 4.59
CA HIS A 214 9.81 18.14 4.81
C HIS A 214 9.48 18.35 6.28
N PRO A 215 9.66 19.56 6.86
CA PRO A 215 9.47 19.81 8.31
C PRO A 215 8.02 19.66 8.77
N GLY A 216 7.04 19.88 7.88
CA GLY A 216 5.61 19.77 8.16
C GLY A 216 5.06 18.34 8.21
N ILE A 217 5.86 17.31 7.89
CA ILE A 217 5.48 15.89 8.01
C ILE A 217 5.98 15.36 9.36
N ALA A 218 5.07 14.87 10.19
CA ALA A 218 5.37 14.36 11.53
C ALA A 218 5.80 12.87 11.54
N LYS A 219 5.37 12.09 10.55
CA LYS A 219 5.68 10.66 10.42
C LYS A 219 5.82 10.28 8.94
N ILE A 220 6.78 9.41 8.64
CA ILE A 220 6.84 8.70 7.35
C ILE A 220 6.49 7.21 7.58
N VAL A 221 5.59 6.71 6.75
CA VAL A 221 5.34 5.26 6.57
C VAL A 221 5.88 4.90 5.20
N PHE A 222 6.80 3.97 5.15
CA PHE A 222 7.47 3.53 3.94
C PHE A 222 7.42 2.01 3.82
N THR A 223 7.08 1.52 2.64
CA THR A 223 7.29 0.13 2.24
C THR A 223 8.10 0.10 0.95
N GLY A 224 9.20 -0.69 0.94
CA GLY A 224 10.07 -0.79 -0.21
C GLY A 224 11.44 -1.41 0.09
N SER A 225 12.49 -0.97 -0.60
CA SER A 225 13.82 -1.54 -0.43
C SER A 225 14.51 -1.10 0.87
N THR A 226 15.33 -1.98 1.44
CA THR A 226 16.15 -1.67 2.63
C THR A 226 17.07 -0.46 2.40
N GLU A 227 17.62 -0.32 1.19
CA GLU A 227 18.48 0.81 0.85
C GLU A 227 17.73 2.15 0.90
N THR A 228 16.52 2.20 0.35
CA THR A 228 15.66 3.38 0.44
C THR A 228 15.23 3.64 1.89
N GLY A 229 14.93 2.60 2.67
CA GLY A 229 14.62 2.73 4.09
C GLY A 229 15.75 3.39 4.90
N ARG A 230 17.01 3.03 4.62
CA ARG A 230 18.18 3.70 5.23
C ARG A 230 18.25 5.18 4.88
N ARG A 231 18.04 5.53 3.60
CA ARG A 231 18.02 6.94 3.16
C ARG A 231 16.89 7.74 3.81
N ILE A 232 15.71 7.13 3.96
CA ILE A 232 14.58 7.74 4.66
C ILE A 232 14.94 7.98 6.14
N MET A 233 15.54 7.00 6.81
CA MET A 233 15.97 7.17 8.21
C MET A 233 16.98 8.31 8.35
N GLN A 234 17.95 8.41 7.46
CA GLN A 234 18.93 9.50 7.43
C GLN A 234 18.26 10.87 7.21
N GLY A 235 17.36 10.97 6.21
CA GLY A 235 16.66 12.22 5.89
C GLY A 235 15.68 12.65 6.98
N ALA A 236 15.08 11.72 7.70
CA ALA A 236 14.13 11.98 8.78
C ALA A 236 14.78 12.43 10.09
N ALA A 237 16.08 12.23 10.26
CA ALA A 237 16.80 12.56 11.49
C ALA A 237 16.78 14.07 11.80
N GLY A 238 16.69 14.94 10.79
CA GLY A 238 16.78 16.40 10.94
C GLY A 238 15.68 17.02 11.83
N ASN A 239 14.50 16.40 11.90
CA ASN A 239 13.39 16.86 12.75
C ASN A 239 12.78 15.75 13.61
N LEU A 240 13.49 14.63 13.78
CA LEU A 240 13.10 13.49 14.62
C LEU A 240 11.73 12.91 14.27
N LYS A 241 11.40 12.82 12.96
CA LYS A 241 10.14 12.21 12.50
C LYS A 241 9.99 10.80 13.01
N ARG A 242 8.77 10.40 13.30
CA ARG A 242 8.44 9.00 13.51
C ARG A 242 8.54 8.23 12.19
N LEU A 243 9.03 7.01 12.23
CA LEU A 243 9.16 6.14 11.07
C LEU A 243 8.44 4.81 11.31
N THR A 244 7.80 4.31 10.26
CA THR A 244 7.47 2.91 10.08
C THR A 244 8.13 2.48 8.77
N LEU A 245 9.00 1.48 8.84
CA LEU A 245 9.77 0.99 7.69
C LEU A 245 9.43 -0.49 7.49
N GLU A 246 8.70 -0.78 6.43
CA GLU A 246 8.42 -2.13 5.94
C GLU A 246 9.34 -2.39 4.75
N LEU A 247 10.19 -3.39 4.87
CA LEU A 247 11.32 -3.59 3.97
C LEU A 247 11.24 -4.94 3.25
N GLY A 248 12.35 -5.38 2.66
CA GLY A 248 12.43 -6.69 2.03
C GLY A 248 12.54 -7.81 3.05
N GLY A 249 12.25 -9.02 2.59
CA GLY A 249 12.37 -10.25 3.37
C GLY A 249 13.05 -11.38 2.60
N ASN A 250 13.40 -12.43 3.30
CA ASN A 250 13.96 -13.68 2.78
C ASN A 250 13.41 -14.86 3.56
N ASP A 251 12.10 -15.02 3.52
CA ASP A 251 11.34 -15.89 4.41
C ASP A 251 11.65 -17.37 4.17
N ALA A 252 11.68 -18.13 5.25
CA ALA A 252 12.00 -19.56 5.23
C ALA A 252 10.75 -20.41 5.38
N GLY A 253 10.61 -21.44 4.54
CA GLY A 253 9.67 -22.53 4.71
C GLY A 253 10.42 -23.79 5.15
N ILE A 254 9.82 -24.56 6.05
CA ILE A 254 10.38 -25.82 6.54
C ILE A 254 9.37 -26.93 6.26
N VAL A 255 9.81 -27.95 5.51
CA VAL A 255 8.99 -29.11 5.14
C VAL A 255 9.50 -30.33 5.90
N LEU A 256 8.66 -30.84 6.79
CA LEU A 256 8.97 -32.00 7.64
C LEU A 256 8.68 -33.32 6.87
N PRO A 257 9.28 -34.47 7.26
CA PRO A 257 9.21 -35.71 6.50
C PRO A 257 7.84 -36.40 6.51
N ASP A 258 6.96 -36.03 7.42
CA ASP A 258 5.64 -36.62 7.62
C ASP A 258 4.50 -35.94 6.84
N VAL A 259 4.82 -35.00 5.93
CA VAL A 259 3.81 -34.30 5.14
C VAL A 259 3.39 -35.11 3.90
N ASP A 260 2.17 -34.91 3.45
CA ASP A 260 1.72 -35.35 2.14
C ASP A 260 2.20 -34.32 1.09
N VAL A 261 3.18 -34.75 0.28
CA VAL A 261 3.84 -33.86 -0.72
C VAL A 261 2.83 -33.36 -1.77
N ASP A 262 1.93 -34.21 -2.24
CA ASP A 262 0.94 -33.83 -3.26
C ASP A 262 -0.04 -32.77 -2.72
N ALA A 263 -0.43 -32.89 -1.46
CA ALA A 263 -1.34 -31.96 -0.79
C ALA A 263 -0.70 -30.60 -0.51
N ILE A 264 0.63 -30.53 -0.24
CA ILE A 264 1.32 -29.28 0.09
C ILE A 264 1.96 -28.58 -1.11
N ALA A 265 2.32 -29.31 -2.17
CA ALA A 265 3.02 -28.74 -3.33
C ALA A 265 2.32 -27.52 -3.95
N PRO A 266 0.98 -27.50 -4.16
CA PRO A 266 0.28 -26.32 -4.66
C PRO A 266 0.49 -25.09 -3.75
N LYS A 267 0.37 -25.28 -2.45
CA LYS A 267 0.50 -24.19 -1.44
C LYS A 267 1.94 -23.69 -1.36
N LEU A 268 2.93 -24.58 -1.41
CA LEU A 268 4.33 -24.20 -1.46
C LEU A 268 4.65 -23.40 -2.72
N PHE A 269 4.16 -23.87 -3.87
CA PHE A 269 4.34 -23.18 -5.15
C PHE A 269 3.72 -21.79 -5.13
N ALA A 270 2.48 -21.67 -4.68
CA ALA A 270 1.82 -20.36 -4.53
C ALA A 270 2.55 -19.46 -3.53
N ALA A 271 3.01 -19.97 -2.39
CA ALA A 271 3.77 -19.20 -1.41
C ALA A 271 5.09 -18.65 -1.97
N CYS A 272 5.74 -19.40 -2.90
CA CYS A 272 6.96 -18.95 -3.56
C CYS A 272 6.68 -17.93 -4.68
N PHE A 273 5.66 -18.17 -5.50
CA PHE A 273 5.52 -17.55 -6.82
C PHE A 273 4.28 -16.67 -7.00
N HIS A 274 3.41 -16.50 -5.98
CA HIS A 274 2.34 -15.52 -6.10
C HIS A 274 2.92 -14.13 -6.40
N ASN A 275 2.19 -13.33 -7.18
CA ASN A 275 2.66 -12.06 -7.73
C ASN A 275 4.03 -12.19 -8.43
N SER A 276 4.27 -13.33 -9.11
CA SER A 276 5.56 -13.69 -9.76
C SER A 276 6.75 -13.67 -8.80
N GLY A 277 6.54 -14.02 -7.52
CA GLY A 277 7.56 -13.98 -6.47
C GLY A 277 7.91 -12.57 -5.96
N GLN A 278 7.17 -11.54 -6.38
CA GLN A 278 7.47 -10.14 -6.09
C GLN A 278 6.80 -9.66 -4.80
N THR A 279 6.94 -10.43 -3.73
CA THR A 279 6.38 -10.10 -2.41
C THR A 279 7.48 -10.14 -1.34
N CYS A 280 7.49 -9.16 -0.43
CA CYS A 280 8.44 -9.11 0.67
C CYS A 280 8.41 -10.39 1.52
N ALA A 281 7.23 -10.94 1.77
CA ALA A 281 6.95 -12.15 2.54
C ALA A 281 6.80 -13.42 1.68
N CYS A 282 7.28 -13.46 0.42
CA CYS A 282 7.34 -14.70 -0.34
C CYS A 282 8.26 -15.72 0.34
N LEU A 283 7.87 -16.98 0.24
CA LEU A 283 8.72 -18.10 0.62
C LEU A 283 9.93 -18.16 -0.34
N LYS A 284 11.09 -17.67 0.10
CA LYS A 284 12.31 -17.55 -0.74
C LYS A 284 13.35 -18.62 -0.45
N ARG A 285 13.28 -19.26 0.73
CA ARG A 285 14.18 -20.32 1.14
C ARG A 285 13.36 -21.51 1.61
N LEU A 286 13.42 -22.61 0.88
CA LEU A 286 12.68 -23.83 1.23
C LEU A 286 13.65 -24.87 1.75
N TYR A 287 13.50 -25.23 3.03
CA TYR A 287 14.26 -26.29 3.70
C TYR A 287 13.40 -27.54 3.71
N VAL A 288 13.86 -28.57 3.02
CA VAL A 288 13.15 -29.83 2.88
C VAL A 288 13.94 -30.95 3.51
N HIS A 289 13.28 -31.81 4.33
CA HIS A 289 13.92 -32.98 4.89
C HIS A 289 14.44 -33.89 3.78
N GLU A 290 15.65 -34.44 3.94
CA GLU A 290 16.36 -35.20 2.91
C GLU A 290 15.55 -36.39 2.34
N SER A 291 14.76 -37.07 3.19
CA SER A 291 13.98 -38.24 2.79
C SER A 291 12.85 -37.96 1.77
N ILE A 292 12.43 -36.69 1.63
CA ILE A 292 11.37 -36.27 0.72
C ILE A 292 11.81 -35.18 -0.25
N TYR A 293 13.10 -34.83 -0.25
CA TYR A 293 13.65 -33.71 -1.01
C TYR A 293 13.35 -33.82 -2.51
N ASP A 294 13.66 -34.98 -3.11
CA ASP A 294 13.45 -35.21 -4.53
C ASP A 294 11.94 -35.17 -4.90
N ALA A 295 11.10 -35.73 -4.04
CA ALA A 295 9.65 -35.70 -4.25
C ALA A 295 9.11 -34.27 -4.28
N VAL A 296 9.51 -33.44 -3.32
CA VAL A 296 9.11 -32.02 -3.28
C VAL A 296 9.66 -31.24 -4.47
N CYS A 297 10.92 -31.44 -4.85
CA CYS A 297 11.52 -30.78 -6.01
C CYS A 297 10.79 -31.14 -7.31
N ASN A 298 10.48 -32.42 -7.51
CA ASN A 298 9.75 -32.89 -8.70
C ASN A 298 8.33 -32.31 -8.75
N ALA A 299 7.60 -32.31 -7.64
CA ALA A 299 6.26 -31.75 -7.56
C ALA A 299 6.23 -30.24 -7.87
N LEU A 300 7.21 -29.48 -7.36
CA LEU A 300 7.32 -28.04 -7.64
C LEU A 300 7.72 -27.78 -9.10
N ALA A 301 8.63 -28.57 -9.66
CA ALA A 301 9.03 -28.48 -11.08
C ALA A 301 7.87 -28.74 -12.03
N GLU A 302 7.08 -29.77 -11.75
CA GLU A 302 5.87 -30.08 -12.51
C GLU A 302 4.86 -28.93 -12.47
N ARG A 303 4.62 -28.34 -11.30
CA ARG A 303 3.77 -27.16 -11.14
C ARG A 303 4.26 -25.97 -11.97
N ALA A 304 5.58 -25.73 -11.98
CA ALA A 304 6.17 -24.66 -12.77
C ALA A 304 5.94 -24.88 -14.28
N GLN A 305 6.06 -26.10 -14.76
CA GLN A 305 5.81 -26.46 -16.17
C GLN A 305 4.33 -26.32 -16.58
N GLN A 306 3.40 -26.55 -15.65
CA GLN A 306 1.96 -26.45 -15.89
C GLN A 306 1.42 -25.05 -15.76
N THR A 307 2.21 -24.11 -15.19
CA THR A 307 1.77 -22.73 -14.99
C THR A 307 1.70 -21.98 -16.32
N VAL A 308 0.54 -21.40 -16.62
CA VAL A 308 0.33 -20.59 -17.82
C VAL A 308 0.87 -19.18 -17.57
N LEU A 309 1.77 -18.72 -18.43
CA LEU A 309 2.32 -17.38 -18.43
C LEU A 309 1.71 -16.56 -19.58
N GLY A 310 1.28 -15.33 -19.31
CA GLY A 310 0.63 -14.50 -20.33
C GLY A 310 0.27 -13.11 -19.84
N ASP A 311 -0.64 -12.43 -20.55
CA ASP A 311 -1.23 -11.17 -20.10
C ASP A 311 -2.12 -11.45 -18.87
N GLY A 312 -1.87 -10.73 -17.79
CA GLY A 312 -2.63 -10.87 -16.54
C GLY A 312 -4.14 -10.55 -16.67
N LEU A 313 -4.56 -9.91 -17.76
CA LEU A 313 -5.98 -9.70 -18.08
C LEU A 313 -6.62 -10.91 -18.74
N ASP A 314 -5.83 -11.85 -19.26
CA ASP A 314 -6.37 -13.11 -19.81
C ASP A 314 -6.79 -14.02 -18.65
N ALA A 315 -8.00 -14.54 -18.73
CA ALA A 315 -8.54 -15.44 -17.72
C ALA A 315 -7.79 -16.77 -17.61
N ALA A 316 -6.99 -17.12 -18.63
CA ALA A 316 -6.17 -18.33 -18.66
C ALA A 316 -4.80 -18.17 -17.97
N THR A 317 -4.42 -16.94 -17.62
CA THR A 317 -3.11 -16.60 -17.01
C THR A 317 -3.17 -16.68 -15.49
#